data_2a416621d1d9ecc91b0a0de100bf6ccc
#
_entry.id   2a416621d1d9ecc91b0a0de100bf6ccc
#
_cell.length_a   1.000
_cell.length_b   1.000
_cell.length_c   1.000
_cell.angle_alpha   90.00
_cell.angle_beta   90.00
_cell.angle_gamma   90.00
#
_symmetry.space_group_name_H-M   'P 1'
#
loop_
_entity.id
_entity.type
_entity.pdbx_description
1 polymer ?
#
loop_
_entity_poly.entity_id
_entity_poly.type
_entity_poly.pdbx_seq_one_letter_code
_entity_poly.pdbx_strand_id
1 'polypeptide(L)'
;MTAYKDLSKEELLELKSGLEAQFEEVKAKGLKLDMSRGKPSADQLNLSMGMMDTLTSGVDLTCEDGVDCRNYGGLDGIDEAKQLLADMMEVPKDNVIIFGNSSLNVMYDTVARAMTHGIMGSTPWCKLDKVKFLCPVPGYDRHFAITEHFGIEMINVPMTSTGPDMDMVEKLVSSDPAIKGIWCVPKYSNPQGITYSDETVFRFANLKPAAEDFRIFWDNAYCVHHLYEDKQDYLIEILMECKKAGNPDMVYKFSSTSKISFPGSGIAAMAASDANLEDIRSTMRVQTIGHDKVNQLRHVRFFGDIHGIVEHMKKHADILRPKFETVLEVLERELGGLEIGSWIAPRGGYFISFDALDGCRNAIVAK
;
A
#
# COMPACT_ATOMS: atom_id res chain seq x y z
N MET A 1 26.11 -23.44 9.72
CA MET A 1 25.45 -24.23 10.79
C MET A 1 24.91 -25.50 10.15
N THR A 2 24.73 -26.58 10.92
CA THR A 2 24.13 -27.82 10.40
C THR A 2 22.63 -27.60 10.28
N ALA A 3 22.01 -27.95 9.15
CA ALA A 3 20.57 -27.85 8.96
C ALA A 3 19.83 -28.78 9.95
N TYR A 4 18.72 -28.32 10.52
CA TYR A 4 18.00 -29.11 11.55
C TYR A 4 17.47 -30.46 11.03
N LYS A 5 17.22 -30.58 9.73
CA LYS A 5 16.83 -31.84 9.08
C LYS A 5 17.91 -32.92 9.14
N ASP A 6 19.18 -32.51 9.30
CA ASP A 6 20.33 -33.41 9.31
C ASP A 6 20.74 -33.82 10.73
N LEU A 7 20.06 -33.31 11.77
CA LEU A 7 20.28 -33.66 13.17
C LEU A 7 19.52 -34.93 13.56
N SER A 8 20.11 -35.70 14.45
CA SER A 8 19.45 -36.86 15.09
C SER A 8 18.29 -36.37 16.00
N LYS A 9 17.42 -37.32 16.35
CA LYS A 9 16.31 -37.01 17.28
C LYS A 9 16.81 -36.56 18.65
N GLU A 10 17.89 -37.17 19.13
CA GLU A 10 18.51 -36.85 20.42
C GLU A 10 19.06 -35.41 20.41
N GLU A 11 19.80 -35.04 19.37
CA GLU A 11 20.33 -33.68 19.19
C GLU A 11 19.21 -32.65 19.07
N LEU A 12 18.12 -32.96 18.36
CA LEU A 12 16.94 -32.05 18.26
C LEU A 12 16.24 -31.88 19.61
N LEU A 13 16.16 -32.90 20.45
CA LEU A 13 15.57 -32.81 21.79
C LEU A 13 16.42 -31.97 22.74
N GLU A 14 17.74 -32.09 22.69
CA GLU A 14 18.67 -31.29 23.47
C GLU A 14 18.60 -29.81 23.03
N LEU A 15 18.65 -29.56 21.71
CA LEU A 15 18.49 -28.24 21.15
C LEU A 15 17.17 -27.59 21.57
N LYS A 16 16.05 -28.33 21.47
CA LYS A 16 14.73 -27.85 21.90
C LYS A 16 14.73 -27.42 23.37
N SER A 17 15.30 -28.23 24.24
CA SER A 17 15.37 -27.89 25.68
C SER A 17 16.18 -26.62 25.94
N GLY A 18 17.30 -26.45 25.22
CA GLY A 18 18.12 -25.25 25.29
C GLY A 18 17.38 -23.98 24.80
N LEU A 19 16.67 -24.09 23.67
CA LEU A 19 15.88 -22.97 23.13
C LEU A 19 14.68 -22.63 24.01
N GLU A 20 14.03 -23.61 24.62
CA GLU A 20 12.94 -23.37 25.57
C GLU A 20 13.43 -22.61 26.82
N ALA A 21 14.61 -22.96 27.35
CA ALA A 21 15.22 -22.24 28.47
C ALA A 21 15.55 -20.77 28.09
N GLN A 22 16.16 -20.55 26.94
CA GLN A 22 16.45 -19.20 26.42
C GLN A 22 15.18 -18.39 26.21
N PHE A 23 14.12 -19.01 25.67
CA PHE A 23 12.83 -18.34 25.48
C PHE A 23 12.22 -17.88 26.80
N GLU A 24 12.20 -18.73 27.84
CA GLU A 24 11.69 -18.35 29.15
C GLU A 24 12.57 -17.26 29.81
N GLU A 25 13.87 -17.24 29.58
CA GLU A 25 14.75 -16.16 30.03
C GLU A 25 14.39 -14.82 29.38
N VAL A 26 14.18 -14.80 28.05
CA VAL A 26 13.77 -13.58 27.35
C VAL A 26 12.39 -13.13 27.80
N LYS A 27 11.46 -14.05 27.97
CA LYS A 27 10.10 -13.77 28.45
C LYS A 27 10.09 -13.18 29.87
N ALA A 28 10.98 -13.67 30.75
CA ALA A 28 11.14 -13.15 32.10
C ALA A 28 11.60 -11.69 32.15
N LYS A 29 12.21 -11.18 31.07
CA LYS A 29 12.60 -9.76 30.97
C LYS A 29 11.39 -8.82 30.87
N GLY A 30 10.19 -9.34 30.61
CA GLY A 30 8.93 -8.57 30.55
C GLY A 30 8.91 -7.47 29.48
N LEU A 31 9.62 -7.68 28.36
CA LEU A 31 9.70 -6.71 27.27
C LEU A 31 8.32 -6.50 26.63
N LYS A 32 7.96 -5.24 26.44
CA LYS A 32 6.72 -4.84 25.75
C LYS A 32 7.07 -4.36 24.33
N LEU A 33 7.33 -5.28 23.45
CA LEU A 33 7.67 -5.02 22.03
C LEU A 33 6.46 -5.30 21.17
N ASP A 34 6.11 -4.35 20.28
CA ASP A 34 5.04 -4.51 19.30
C ASP A 34 5.65 -4.48 17.88
N MET A 35 5.64 -5.62 17.21
CA MET A 35 6.07 -5.79 15.82
C MET A 35 4.91 -6.04 14.86
N SER A 36 3.65 -5.91 15.34
CA SER A 36 2.46 -6.32 14.59
C SER A 36 2.01 -5.30 13.53
N ARG A 37 2.52 -4.06 13.57
CA ARG A 37 2.05 -2.96 12.71
C ARG A 37 3.20 -2.17 12.10
N GLY A 38 3.19 -2.03 10.76
CA GLY A 38 4.05 -1.09 10.03
C GLY A 38 3.51 0.33 10.16
N LYS A 39 3.87 1.03 11.24
CA LYS A 39 3.51 2.43 11.50
C LYS A 39 4.76 3.27 11.78
N PRO A 40 4.75 4.57 11.42
CA PRO A 40 5.85 5.47 11.76
C PRO A 40 6.11 5.52 13.27
N SER A 41 7.37 5.47 13.67
CA SER A 41 7.80 5.69 15.05
C SER A 41 7.69 7.17 15.45
N ALA A 42 7.80 7.47 16.75
CA ALA A 42 7.80 8.86 17.24
C ALA A 42 8.89 9.70 16.56
N ASP A 43 10.08 9.15 16.35
CA ASP A 43 11.19 9.85 15.68
C ASP A 43 10.86 10.21 14.23
N GLN A 44 10.18 9.31 13.50
CA GLN A 44 9.71 9.59 12.16
C GLN A 44 8.61 10.65 12.12
N LEU A 45 7.67 10.61 13.06
CA LEU A 45 6.62 11.64 13.19
C LEU A 45 7.22 13.01 13.51
N ASN A 46 8.25 13.06 14.35
CA ASN A 46 8.94 14.29 14.70
C ASN A 46 9.61 14.99 13.48
N LEU A 47 9.97 14.25 12.45
CA LEU A 47 10.48 14.84 11.19
C LEU A 47 9.47 15.80 10.53
N SER A 48 8.18 15.56 10.73
CA SER A 48 7.10 16.35 10.14
C SER A 48 6.57 17.46 11.07
N MET A 49 7.15 17.65 12.27
CA MET A 49 6.65 18.66 13.22
C MET A 49 6.67 20.08 12.67
N GLY A 50 7.64 20.42 11.82
CA GLY A 50 7.70 21.72 11.14
C GLY A 50 6.48 22.03 10.27
N MET A 51 5.66 21.04 9.90
CA MET A 51 4.39 21.28 9.23
C MET A 51 3.42 22.11 10.07
N MET A 52 3.50 22.04 11.40
CA MET A 52 2.63 22.79 12.31
C MET A 52 2.89 24.29 12.27
N ASP A 53 4.08 24.69 11.83
CA ASP A 53 4.52 26.08 11.75
C ASP A 53 4.26 26.72 10.37
N THR A 54 3.87 25.93 9.36
CA THR A 54 3.65 26.44 7.99
C THR A 54 2.40 27.26 7.83
N LEU A 55 1.39 27.03 8.67
CA LEU A 55 0.09 27.72 8.64
C LEU A 55 -0.22 28.35 10.00
N THR A 56 0.37 29.51 10.25
CA THR A 56 0.07 30.34 11.43
C THR A 56 -1.08 31.31 11.14
N SER A 57 -1.64 31.93 12.19
CA SER A 57 -2.75 32.89 12.04
C SER A 57 -2.42 34.14 11.22
N GLY A 58 -1.14 34.42 10.97
CA GLY A 58 -0.67 35.56 10.21
C GLY A 58 -0.37 35.28 8.74
N VAL A 59 -0.49 34.02 8.26
CA VAL A 59 -0.19 33.70 6.87
C VAL A 59 -1.43 33.74 5.99
N ASP A 60 -1.23 34.04 4.72
CA ASP A 60 -2.26 33.92 3.70
C ASP A 60 -2.60 32.46 3.47
N LEU A 61 -3.88 32.09 3.51
CA LEU A 61 -4.40 30.74 3.28
C LEU A 61 -5.04 30.58 1.88
N THR A 62 -4.64 31.44 0.95
CA THR A 62 -5.03 31.37 -0.45
C THR A 62 -4.07 30.45 -1.21
N CYS A 63 -4.59 29.53 -2.03
CA CYS A 63 -3.79 28.72 -2.94
C CYS A 63 -3.45 29.47 -4.24
N GLU A 64 -2.61 28.91 -5.10
CA GLU A 64 -2.04 29.61 -6.28
C GLU A 64 -3.09 30.11 -7.26
N ASP A 65 -4.22 29.40 -7.40
CA ASP A 65 -5.34 29.81 -8.25
C ASP A 65 -6.27 30.87 -7.62
N GLY A 66 -5.91 31.37 -6.43
CA GLY A 66 -6.64 32.42 -5.73
C GLY A 66 -7.79 31.93 -4.84
N VAL A 67 -7.98 30.65 -4.67
CA VAL A 67 -9.04 30.10 -3.81
C VAL A 67 -8.62 30.18 -2.33
N ASP A 68 -9.48 30.73 -1.50
CA ASP A 68 -9.32 30.71 -0.03
C ASP A 68 -9.57 29.30 0.51
N CYS A 69 -8.51 28.67 1.01
CA CYS A 69 -8.56 27.30 1.49
C CYS A 69 -9.47 27.10 2.72
N ARG A 70 -9.89 28.16 3.40
CA ARG A 70 -10.81 28.11 4.54
C ARG A 70 -12.28 27.94 4.13
N ASN A 71 -12.60 28.17 2.85
CA ASN A 71 -13.97 28.18 2.36
C ASN A 71 -14.34 26.89 1.61
N TYR A 72 -15.58 26.75 1.23
CA TYR A 72 -16.08 25.63 0.42
C TYR A 72 -15.49 25.61 -0.99
N GLY A 73 -15.69 24.51 -1.71
CA GLY A 73 -15.27 24.33 -3.10
C GLY A 73 -13.95 23.55 -3.24
N GLY A 74 -13.55 23.39 -4.49
CA GLY A 74 -12.36 22.57 -4.82
C GLY A 74 -12.62 21.08 -4.63
N LEU A 75 -13.58 20.52 -5.38
CA LEU A 75 -13.99 19.12 -5.25
C LEU A 75 -12.80 18.16 -5.44
N ASP A 76 -11.91 18.45 -6.39
CA ASP A 76 -10.73 17.65 -6.71
C ASP A 76 -9.50 17.96 -5.84
N GLY A 77 -9.60 18.92 -4.92
CA GLY A 77 -8.49 19.47 -4.15
C GLY A 77 -7.87 20.72 -4.78
N ILE A 78 -6.85 21.29 -4.14
CA ILE A 78 -6.10 22.45 -4.68
C ILE A 78 -5.06 21.96 -5.70
N ASP A 79 -4.78 22.79 -6.68
CA ASP A 79 -3.94 22.45 -7.83
C ASP A 79 -2.52 22.04 -7.43
N GLU A 80 -1.95 22.75 -6.46
CA GLU A 80 -0.61 22.48 -5.95
C GLU A 80 -0.53 21.10 -5.23
N ALA A 81 -1.59 20.71 -4.51
CA ALA A 81 -1.65 19.40 -3.88
C ALA A 81 -1.84 18.30 -4.91
N LYS A 82 -2.64 18.56 -5.96
CA LYS A 82 -2.76 17.63 -7.10
C LYS A 82 -1.41 17.44 -7.78
N GLN A 83 -0.67 18.52 -8.04
CA GLN A 83 0.66 18.45 -8.64
C GLN A 83 1.63 17.65 -7.76
N LEU A 84 1.69 17.96 -6.45
CA LEU A 84 2.57 17.28 -5.51
C LEU A 84 2.33 15.75 -5.47
N LEU A 85 1.05 15.34 -5.40
CA LEU A 85 0.70 13.92 -5.35
C LEU A 85 0.78 13.26 -6.73
N ALA A 86 0.56 13.99 -7.82
CA ALA A 86 0.74 13.53 -9.18
C ALA A 86 2.21 13.17 -9.46
N ASP A 87 3.13 14.07 -9.09
CA ASP A 87 4.57 13.82 -9.20
C ASP A 87 5.00 12.62 -8.36
N MET A 88 4.50 12.50 -7.13
CA MET A 88 4.75 11.36 -6.25
C MET A 88 4.22 10.03 -6.84
N MET A 89 3.11 10.09 -7.55
CA MET A 89 2.47 8.93 -8.18
C MET A 89 2.93 8.72 -9.62
N GLU A 90 3.77 9.59 -10.19
CA GLU A 90 4.29 9.55 -11.56
C GLU A 90 3.16 9.58 -12.62
N VAL A 91 2.14 10.42 -12.41
CA VAL A 91 0.97 10.55 -13.29
C VAL A 91 0.72 12.02 -13.65
N PRO A 92 -0.02 12.32 -14.73
CA PRO A 92 -0.44 13.69 -15.02
C PRO A 92 -1.35 14.26 -13.91
N LYS A 93 -1.18 15.52 -13.55
CA LYS A 93 -1.96 16.23 -12.54
C LYS A 93 -3.48 16.13 -12.76
N ASP A 94 -3.92 16.20 -14.00
CA ASP A 94 -5.34 16.16 -14.33
C ASP A 94 -6.00 14.80 -14.08
N ASN A 95 -5.18 13.75 -13.97
CA ASN A 95 -5.61 12.40 -13.62
C ASN A 95 -5.67 12.15 -12.09
N VAL A 96 -5.59 13.20 -11.25
CA VAL A 96 -5.54 13.07 -9.78
C VAL A 96 -6.70 13.82 -9.12
N ILE A 97 -7.33 13.18 -8.14
CA ILE A 97 -8.23 13.77 -7.16
C ILE A 97 -7.61 13.62 -5.77
N ILE A 98 -7.58 14.70 -5.00
CA ILE A 98 -7.18 14.69 -3.58
C ILE A 98 -8.41 14.43 -2.71
N PHE A 99 -8.23 13.54 -1.75
CA PHE A 99 -9.25 13.13 -0.78
C PHE A 99 -8.85 13.53 0.66
N GLY A 100 -9.52 12.91 1.64
CA GLY A 100 -9.18 13.03 3.06
C GLY A 100 -7.84 12.40 3.42
N ASN A 101 -7.66 12.01 4.68
CA ASN A 101 -6.34 11.69 5.21
C ASN A 101 -5.76 10.31 4.84
N SER A 102 -6.54 9.40 4.28
CA SER A 102 -6.12 8.00 4.17
C SER A 102 -6.58 7.35 2.85
N SER A 103 -5.65 6.70 2.15
CA SER A 103 -5.96 5.88 0.97
C SER A 103 -6.94 4.74 1.30
N LEU A 104 -6.92 4.21 2.52
CA LEU A 104 -7.87 3.19 2.95
C LEU A 104 -9.33 3.68 2.88
N ASN A 105 -9.60 4.92 3.31
CA ASN A 105 -10.93 5.52 3.16
C ASN A 105 -11.33 5.65 1.69
N VAL A 106 -10.39 6.08 0.85
CA VAL A 106 -10.66 6.23 -0.60
C VAL A 106 -10.98 4.88 -1.23
N MET A 107 -10.23 3.83 -0.88
CA MET A 107 -10.49 2.47 -1.36
C MET A 107 -11.85 1.93 -0.88
N TYR A 108 -12.18 2.15 0.39
CA TYR A 108 -13.49 1.81 0.95
C TYR A 108 -14.62 2.53 0.21
N ASP A 109 -14.51 3.86 0.04
CA ASP A 109 -15.50 4.66 -0.67
C ASP A 109 -15.65 4.23 -2.14
N THR A 110 -14.55 3.81 -2.78
CA THR A 110 -14.56 3.32 -4.16
C THR A 110 -15.35 2.02 -4.27
N VAL A 111 -15.15 1.07 -3.36
CA VAL A 111 -15.96 -0.16 -3.31
C VAL A 111 -17.42 0.15 -2.96
N ALA A 112 -17.66 1.06 -1.99
CA ALA A 112 -19.01 1.47 -1.60
C ALA A 112 -19.79 2.10 -2.77
N ARG A 113 -19.13 2.94 -3.58
CA ARG A 113 -19.72 3.51 -4.81
C ARG A 113 -20.06 2.40 -5.82
N ALA A 114 -19.15 1.49 -6.06
CA ALA A 114 -19.40 0.37 -6.97
C ALA A 114 -20.58 -0.50 -6.48
N MET A 115 -20.67 -0.76 -5.18
CA MET A 115 -21.78 -1.48 -4.58
C MET A 115 -23.12 -0.77 -4.78
N THR A 116 -23.16 0.55 -4.65
CA THR A 116 -24.42 1.32 -4.62
C THR A 116 -24.81 1.93 -5.96
N HIS A 117 -23.85 2.28 -6.80
CA HIS A 117 -24.06 3.02 -8.06
C HIS A 117 -23.54 2.28 -9.30
N GLY A 118 -22.71 1.24 -9.14
CA GLY A 118 -21.95 0.64 -10.24
C GLY A 118 -20.72 1.45 -10.60
N ILE A 119 -20.06 1.11 -11.70
CA ILE A 119 -18.90 1.80 -12.26
C ILE A 119 -19.21 2.15 -13.71
N MET A 120 -19.12 3.44 -14.06
CA MET A 120 -19.32 3.93 -15.43
C MET A 120 -20.63 3.42 -16.06
N GLY A 121 -21.73 3.44 -15.30
CA GLY A 121 -23.04 3.02 -15.75
C GLY A 121 -23.33 1.51 -15.68
N SER A 122 -22.41 0.71 -15.16
CA SER A 122 -22.66 -0.72 -14.91
C SER A 122 -23.73 -0.93 -13.83
N THR A 123 -24.25 -2.13 -13.75
CA THR A 123 -25.18 -2.51 -12.68
C THR A 123 -24.51 -2.37 -11.32
N PRO A 124 -25.12 -1.68 -10.33
CA PRO A 124 -24.64 -1.65 -8.96
C PRO A 124 -24.34 -3.05 -8.42
N TRP A 125 -23.15 -3.24 -7.84
CA TRP A 125 -22.72 -4.58 -7.44
C TRP A 125 -23.64 -5.23 -6.40
N CYS A 126 -24.30 -4.44 -5.54
CA CYS A 126 -25.30 -4.96 -4.60
C CYS A 126 -26.54 -5.57 -5.26
N LYS A 127 -26.77 -5.36 -6.56
CA LYS A 127 -27.86 -5.92 -7.35
C LYS A 127 -27.46 -7.16 -8.16
N LEU A 128 -26.18 -7.53 -8.12
CA LEU A 128 -25.65 -8.72 -8.77
C LEU A 128 -25.80 -9.93 -7.84
N ASP A 129 -26.06 -11.10 -8.43
CA ASP A 129 -26.16 -12.34 -7.65
C ASP A 129 -24.85 -12.66 -6.93
N LYS A 130 -23.71 -12.29 -7.53
CA LYS A 130 -22.41 -12.58 -7.01
C LYS A 130 -21.38 -11.55 -7.45
N VAL A 131 -20.54 -11.13 -6.50
CA VAL A 131 -19.35 -10.30 -6.73
C VAL A 131 -18.13 -11.00 -6.12
N LYS A 132 -17.03 -11.02 -6.85
CA LYS A 132 -15.78 -11.63 -6.42
C LYS A 132 -14.61 -10.68 -6.58
N PHE A 133 -13.63 -10.81 -5.71
CA PHE A 133 -12.33 -10.11 -5.79
C PHE A 133 -11.18 -11.10 -5.73
N LEU A 134 -10.16 -10.85 -6.53
CA LEU A 134 -8.88 -11.53 -6.40
C LEU A 134 -8.08 -10.88 -5.27
N CYS A 135 -7.60 -11.73 -4.38
CA CYS A 135 -6.87 -11.34 -3.18
C CYS A 135 -5.49 -12.01 -3.19
N PRO A 136 -4.45 -11.32 -3.68
CA PRO A 136 -3.08 -11.82 -3.60
C PRO A 136 -2.66 -12.05 -2.15
N VAL A 137 -2.16 -13.27 -1.87
CA VAL A 137 -1.78 -13.70 -0.52
C VAL A 137 -0.35 -14.23 -0.48
N PRO A 138 0.46 -13.81 0.53
CA PRO A 138 0.11 -12.92 1.62
C PRO A 138 -0.12 -11.47 1.12
N GLY A 139 -1.03 -10.72 1.78
CA GLY A 139 -1.42 -9.38 1.35
C GLY A 139 -1.89 -8.51 2.53
N TYR A 140 -2.30 -7.28 2.23
CA TYR A 140 -2.71 -6.33 3.26
C TYR A 140 -4.10 -6.67 3.81
N ASP A 141 -4.18 -6.98 5.09
CA ASP A 141 -5.38 -7.44 5.79
C ASP A 141 -6.57 -6.46 5.69
N ARG A 142 -6.31 -5.15 5.59
CA ARG A 142 -7.37 -4.13 5.48
C ARG A 142 -8.07 -4.14 4.13
N HIS A 143 -7.39 -4.48 3.06
CA HIS A 143 -8.03 -4.71 1.75
C HIS A 143 -9.04 -5.86 1.85
N PHE A 144 -8.63 -6.97 2.47
CA PHE A 144 -9.50 -8.12 2.65
C PHE A 144 -10.67 -7.81 3.57
N ALA A 145 -10.45 -7.02 4.62
CA ALA A 145 -11.52 -6.56 5.50
C ALA A 145 -12.57 -5.70 4.79
N ILE A 146 -12.18 -4.84 3.82
CA ILE A 146 -13.13 -4.11 2.97
C ILE A 146 -13.96 -5.11 2.16
N THR A 147 -13.32 -6.08 1.53
CA THR A 147 -13.96 -7.09 0.70
C THR A 147 -14.98 -7.90 1.50
N GLU A 148 -14.57 -8.38 2.69
CA GLU A 148 -15.43 -9.11 3.62
C GLU A 148 -16.61 -8.26 4.10
N HIS A 149 -16.36 -6.97 4.44
CA HIS A 149 -17.40 -6.05 4.92
C HIS A 149 -18.55 -5.89 3.93
N PHE A 150 -18.26 -5.86 2.64
CA PHE A 150 -19.27 -5.76 1.59
C PHE A 150 -19.83 -7.11 1.13
N GLY A 151 -19.47 -8.21 1.75
CA GLY A 151 -19.94 -9.55 1.38
C GLY A 151 -19.43 -10.03 0.02
N ILE A 152 -18.31 -9.49 -0.45
CA ILE A 152 -17.67 -9.86 -1.70
C ILE A 152 -16.88 -11.16 -1.49
N GLU A 153 -17.06 -12.15 -2.36
CA GLU A 153 -16.30 -13.41 -2.31
C GLU A 153 -14.83 -13.17 -2.64
N MET A 154 -13.94 -13.64 -1.76
CA MET A 154 -12.50 -13.52 -1.95
C MET A 154 -11.90 -14.77 -2.58
N ILE A 155 -11.17 -14.61 -3.66
CA ILE A 155 -10.39 -15.66 -4.31
C ILE A 155 -8.91 -15.41 -4.04
N ASN A 156 -8.28 -16.30 -3.29
CA ASN A 156 -6.85 -16.19 -3.02
C ASN A 156 -6.03 -16.45 -4.27
N VAL A 157 -5.08 -15.57 -4.55
CA VAL A 157 -4.07 -15.72 -5.60
C VAL A 157 -2.69 -15.80 -4.95
N PRO A 158 -1.88 -16.84 -5.21
CA PRO A 158 -0.54 -16.91 -4.66
C PRO A 158 0.33 -15.73 -5.10
N MET A 159 1.14 -15.21 -4.17
CA MET A 159 2.20 -14.26 -4.50
C MET A 159 3.47 -15.00 -4.91
N THR A 160 4.17 -14.45 -5.89
CA THR A 160 5.51 -14.85 -6.31
C THR A 160 6.54 -13.78 -5.91
N SER A 161 7.81 -13.98 -6.23
CA SER A 161 8.86 -12.98 -5.99
C SER A 161 8.73 -11.72 -6.86
N THR A 162 7.88 -11.73 -7.89
CA THR A 162 7.71 -10.64 -8.87
C THR A 162 6.30 -10.07 -8.93
N GLY A 163 5.40 -10.50 -8.05
CA GLY A 163 3.99 -10.10 -8.00
C GLY A 163 3.07 -11.30 -7.82
N PRO A 164 1.75 -11.16 -8.02
CA PRO A 164 0.82 -12.28 -7.97
C PRO A 164 1.05 -13.26 -9.13
N ASP A 165 0.59 -14.50 -8.96
CA ASP A 165 0.56 -15.51 -10.03
C ASP A 165 -0.34 -15.01 -11.17
N MET A 166 0.31 -14.43 -12.19
CA MET A 166 -0.39 -13.82 -13.32
C MET A 166 -1.07 -14.83 -14.23
N ASP A 167 -0.61 -16.09 -14.28
CA ASP A 167 -1.29 -17.14 -15.06
C ASP A 167 -2.67 -17.43 -14.45
N MET A 168 -2.73 -17.48 -13.12
CA MET A 168 -4.00 -17.61 -12.41
C MET A 168 -4.87 -16.37 -12.56
N VAL A 169 -4.30 -15.16 -12.43
CA VAL A 169 -5.04 -13.90 -12.58
C VAL A 169 -5.68 -13.80 -13.95
N GLU A 170 -4.91 -13.97 -15.03
CA GLU A 170 -5.39 -13.87 -16.40
C GLU A 170 -6.50 -14.88 -16.70
N LYS A 171 -6.31 -16.13 -16.28
CA LYS A 171 -7.30 -17.19 -16.46
C LYS A 171 -8.62 -16.88 -15.76
N LEU A 172 -8.56 -16.44 -14.51
CA LEU A 172 -9.76 -16.15 -13.71
C LEU A 172 -10.49 -14.91 -14.24
N VAL A 173 -9.76 -13.81 -14.46
CA VAL A 173 -10.33 -12.53 -14.89
C VAL A 173 -10.99 -12.64 -16.28
N SER A 174 -10.40 -13.42 -17.20
CA SER A 174 -10.95 -13.58 -18.55
C SER A 174 -12.14 -14.52 -18.64
N SER A 175 -12.39 -15.35 -17.63
CA SER A 175 -13.43 -16.40 -17.70
C SER A 175 -14.64 -16.16 -16.79
N ASP A 176 -14.52 -15.33 -15.75
CA ASP A 176 -15.57 -15.14 -14.75
C ASP A 176 -16.00 -13.66 -14.64
N PRO A 177 -17.17 -13.29 -15.18
CA PRO A 177 -17.69 -11.92 -15.13
C PRO A 177 -18.12 -11.47 -13.72
N ALA A 178 -18.17 -12.37 -12.74
CA ALA A 178 -18.41 -12.00 -11.34
C ALA A 178 -17.17 -11.41 -10.67
N ILE A 179 -15.97 -11.59 -11.24
CA ILE A 179 -14.73 -11.01 -10.73
C ILE A 179 -14.68 -9.54 -11.13
N LYS A 180 -14.80 -8.66 -10.13
CA LYS A 180 -14.90 -7.21 -10.31
C LYS A 180 -13.63 -6.45 -9.95
N GLY A 181 -12.70 -7.09 -9.28
CA GLY A 181 -11.45 -6.41 -8.92
C GLY A 181 -10.35 -7.32 -8.38
N ILE A 182 -9.18 -6.72 -8.26
CA ILE A 182 -7.99 -7.29 -7.64
C ILE A 182 -7.31 -6.24 -6.77
N TRP A 183 -6.87 -6.64 -5.57
CA TRP A 183 -6.04 -5.81 -4.70
C TRP A 183 -4.56 -5.95 -5.04
N CYS A 184 -3.84 -4.84 -5.19
CA CYS A 184 -2.41 -4.82 -5.46
C CYS A 184 -1.69 -3.84 -4.54
N VAL A 185 -0.57 -4.26 -3.94
CA VAL A 185 0.42 -3.39 -3.30
C VAL A 185 1.74 -3.58 -4.05
N PRO A 186 1.96 -2.83 -5.14
CA PRO A 186 2.92 -3.23 -6.17
C PRO A 186 4.38 -2.89 -5.86
N LYS A 187 4.64 -1.99 -4.91
CA LYS A 187 6.00 -1.58 -4.55
C LYS A 187 6.21 -1.75 -3.06
N TYR A 188 7.30 -2.43 -2.68
CA TYR A 188 7.61 -2.74 -1.28
C TYR A 188 6.42 -3.31 -0.52
N SER A 189 5.80 -4.33 -1.10
CA SER A 189 4.48 -4.86 -0.74
C SER A 189 4.37 -5.20 0.75
N ASN A 190 3.16 -5.05 1.27
CA ASN A 190 2.80 -5.47 2.61
C ASN A 190 2.16 -6.88 2.54
N PRO A 191 2.75 -7.95 3.17
CA PRO A 191 3.88 -7.91 4.10
C PRO A 191 5.25 -8.28 3.49
N GLN A 192 5.36 -8.65 2.20
CA GLN A 192 6.54 -9.33 1.67
C GLN A 192 7.72 -8.40 1.33
N GLY A 193 7.49 -7.08 1.19
CA GLY A 193 8.53 -6.14 0.82
C GLY A 193 9.02 -6.24 -0.64
N ILE A 194 8.33 -7.00 -1.49
CA ILE A 194 8.66 -7.14 -2.92
C ILE A 194 8.11 -5.99 -3.76
N THR A 195 8.72 -5.78 -4.92
CA THR A 195 8.22 -4.88 -5.97
C THR A 195 7.87 -5.71 -7.20
N TYR A 196 6.72 -5.40 -7.82
CA TYR A 196 6.27 -6.09 -9.03
C TYR A 196 7.25 -5.85 -10.18
N SER A 197 7.51 -6.89 -10.97
CA SER A 197 8.35 -6.77 -12.14
C SER A 197 7.65 -6.04 -13.29
N ASP A 198 8.44 -5.54 -14.24
CA ASP A 198 7.95 -4.93 -15.47
C ASP A 198 7.00 -5.88 -16.22
N GLU A 199 7.37 -7.16 -16.31
CA GLU A 199 6.52 -8.18 -16.94
C GLU A 199 5.16 -8.30 -16.23
N THR A 200 5.14 -8.31 -14.89
CA THR A 200 3.90 -8.34 -14.12
C THR A 200 3.03 -7.13 -14.44
N VAL A 201 3.61 -5.92 -14.50
CA VAL A 201 2.88 -4.69 -14.84
C VAL A 201 2.34 -4.76 -16.28
N PHE A 202 3.13 -5.22 -17.24
CA PHE A 202 2.68 -5.40 -18.63
C PHE A 202 1.54 -6.42 -18.73
N ARG A 203 1.61 -7.52 -18.00
CA ARG A 203 0.53 -8.52 -17.96
C ARG A 203 -0.75 -7.95 -17.38
N PHE A 204 -0.66 -7.16 -16.29
CA PHE A 204 -1.81 -6.42 -15.77
C PHE A 204 -2.42 -5.48 -16.80
N ALA A 205 -1.60 -4.70 -17.50
CA ALA A 205 -2.06 -3.74 -18.50
C ALA A 205 -2.78 -4.41 -19.69
N ASN A 206 -2.41 -5.65 -20.02
CA ASN A 206 -2.95 -6.42 -21.12
C ASN A 206 -4.08 -7.38 -20.72
N LEU A 207 -4.57 -7.34 -19.48
CA LEU A 207 -5.71 -8.15 -19.06
C LEU A 207 -6.93 -7.95 -19.97
N LYS A 208 -7.69 -9.00 -20.17
CA LYS A 208 -8.94 -9.00 -20.93
C LYS A 208 -10.07 -9.48 -20.02
N PRO A 209 -10.59 -8.61 -19.16
CA PRO A 209 -11.64 -8.99 -18.21
C PRO A 209 -12.94 -9.41 -18.91
N ALA A 210 -13.56 -10.48 -18.40
CA ALA A 210 -14.93 -10.84 -18.78
C ALA A 210 -15.96 -9.83 -18.25
N ALA A 211 -15.62 -9.07 -17.20
CA ALA A 211 -16.44 -8.02 -16.65
C ALA A 211 -15.97 -6.65 -17.15
N GLU A 212 -16.84 -5.86 -17.78
CA GLU A 212 -16.55 -4.50 -18.26
C GLU A 212 -16.19 -3.53 -17.12
N ASP A 213 -16.76 -3.78 -15.95
CA ASP A 213 -16.56 -3.00 -14.73
C ASP A 213 -15.46 -3.56 -13.80
N PHE A 214 -14.59 -4.45 -14.31
CA PHE A 214 -13.42 -4.92 -13.59
C PHE A 214 -12.42 -3.77 -13.36
N ARG A 215 -11.85 -3.69 -12.14
CA ARG A 215 -10.82 -2.69 -11.81
C ARG A 215 -9.66 -3.29 -11.03
N ILE A 216 -8.47 -2.82 -11.33
CA ILE A 216 -7.25 -3.06 -10.56
C ILE A 216 -7.15 -1.97 -9.49
N PHE A 217 -7.20 -2.37 -8.23
CA PHE A 217 -7.01 -1.47 -7.07
C PHE A 217 -5.51 -1.44 -6.73
N TRP A 218 -4.82 -0.43 -7.23
CA TRP A 218 -3.37 -0.29 -7.19
C TRP A 218 -2.95 0.60 -6.03
N ASP A 219 -2.76 0.01 -4.84
CA ASP A 219 -2.36 0.75 -3.63
C ASP A 219 -0.86 1.01 -3.63
N ASN A 220 -0.47 2.18 -4.10
CA ASN A 220 0.92 2.64 -4.19
C ASN A 220 1.37 3.34 -2.90
N ALA A 221 1.11 2.71 -1.75
CA ALA A 221 1.36 3.27 -0.42
C ALA A 221 2.84 3.53 -0.12
N TYR A 222 3.74 2.85 -0.83
CA TYR A 222 5.19 2.87 -0.55
C TYR A 222 6.01 3.42 -1.72
N CYS A 223 5.43 4.23 -2.60
CA CYS A 223 6.08 4.73 -3.82
C CYS A 223 7.43 5.42 -3.59
N VAL A 224 7.61 6.12 -2.47
CA VAL A 224 8.81 6.89 -2.10
C VAL A 224 9.53 6.34 -0.86
N HIS A 225 9.22 5.11 -0.43
CA HIS A 225 9.74 4.53 0.83
C HIS A 225 11.01 3.70 0.60
N HIS A 226 11.99 4.25 -0.08
CA HIS A 226 13.29 3.61 -0.29
C HIS A 226 14.11 3.61 1.00
N LEU A 227 14.81 2.51 1.30
CA LEU A 227 15.78 2.43 2.39
C LEU A 227 17.18 2.84 1.96
N TYR A 228 17.50 2.69 0.67
CA TYR A 228 18.83 2.95 0.10
C TYR A 228 18.71 3.89 -1.08
N GLU A 229 19.63 4.83 -1.21
CA GLU A 229 19.63 5.78 -2.34
C GLU A 229 20.12 5.13 -3.64
N ASP A 230 21.08 4.21 -3.54
CA ASP A 230 21.74 3.53 -4.65
C ASP A 230 21.08 2.20 -5.06
N LYS A 231 20.06 1.74 -4.33
CA LYS A 231 19.38 0.45 -4.53
C LYS A 231 17.88 0.59 -4.44
N GLN A 232 17.34 1.56 -5.18
CA GLN A 232 15.89 1.77 -5.26
C GLN A 232 15.26 0.78 -6.23
N ASP A 233 14.08 0.26 -5.86
CA ASP A 233 13.26 -0.47 -6.82
C ASP A 233 12.53 0.54 -7.72
N TYR A 234 12.45 0.21 -8.99
CA TYR A 234 11.64 0.91 -9.97
C TYR A 234 10.35 0.14 -10.22
N LEU A 235 9.26 0.87 -10.48
CA LEU A 235 7.96 0.31 -10.82
C LEU A 235 7.41 1.09 -12.02
N ILE A 236 7.15 0.40 -13.13
CA ILE A 236 6.55 1.00 -14.32
C ILE A 236 5.16 1.58 -13.98
N GLU A 237 4.85 2.73 -14.57
CA GLU A 237 3.59 3.43 -14.31
C GLU A 237 2.42 2.72 -15.03
N ILE A 238 1.53 2.13 -14.24
CA ILE A 238 0.47 1.22 -14.72
C ILE A 238 -0.63 1.91 -15.53
N LEU A 239 -1.00 3.17 -15.21
CA LEU A 239 -2.07 3.88 -15.97
C LEU A 239 -1.63 4.10 -17.42
N MET A 240 -0.36 4.47 -17.63
CA MET A 240 0.19 4.68 -18.97
C MET A 240 0.29 3.36 -19.73
N GLU A 241 0.68 2.28 -19.06
CA GLU A 241 0.76 0.96 -19.71
C GLU A 241 -0.64 0.45 -20.08
N CYS A 242 -1.64 0.60 -19.21
CA CYS A 242 -3.03 0.29 -19.54
C CYS A 242 -3.54 1.13 -20.71
N LYS A 243 -3.21 2.42 -20.77
CA LYS A 243 -3.58 3.29 -21.90
C LYS A 243 -2.95 2.82 -23.23
N LYS A 244 -1.66 2.45 -23.20
CA LYS A 244 -0.96 1.87 -24.37
C LYS A 244 -1.57 0.55 -24.83
N ALA A 245 -2.01 -0.29 -23.89
CA ALA A 245 -2.65 -1.57 -24.14
C ALA A 245 -4.13 -1.46 -24.59
N GLY A 246 -4.70 -0.25 -24.64
CA GLY A 246 -6.10 -0.02 -24.99
C GLY A 246 -7.11 -0.24 -23.85
N ASN A 247 -6.63 -0.30 -22.61
CA ASN A 247 -7.42 -0.52 -21.38
C ASN A 247 -7.34 0.67 -20.41
N PRO A 248 -7.56 1.94 -20.85
CA PRO A 248 -7.28 3.13 -20.05
C PRO A 248 -8.06 3.17 -18.72
N ASP A 249 -9.22 2.55 -18.66
CA ASP A 249 -10.16 2.65 -17.53
C ASP A 249 -9.99 1.53 -16.49
N MET A 250 -9.01 0.64 -16.67
CA MET A 250 -8.94 -0.58 -15.87
C MET A 250 -8.37 -0.36 -14.46
N VAL A 251 -7.74 0.81 -14.15
CA VAL A 251 -6.98 1.01 -12.92
C VAL A 251 -7.52 2.16 -12.07
N TYR A 252 -7.60 1.90 -10.76
CA TYR A 252 -7.65 2.91 -9.71
C TYR A 252 -6.33 2.85 -8.94
N LYS A 253 -5.52 3.91 -9.01
CA LYS A 253 -4.23 4.02 -8.34
C LYS A 253 -4.37 4.90 -7.10
N PHE A 254 -3.99 4.40 -5.94
CA PHE A 254 -4.14 5.08 -4.66
C PHE A 254 -2.80 5.39 -4.05
N SER A 255 -2.70 6.51 -3.35
CA SER A 255 -1.57 6.84 -2.49
C SER A 255 -2.00 7.77 -1.36
N SER A 256 -1.12 7.99 -0.39
CA SER A 256 -1.34 8.95 0.69
C SER A 256 -0.04 9.33 1.38
N THR A 257 -0.06 10.45 2.10
CA THR A 257 1.05 10.87 2.95
C THR A 257 1.02 10.25 4.36
N SER A 258 0.18 9.23 4.59
CA SER A 258 -0.02 8.63 5.92
C SER A 258 1.26 8.07 6.56
N LYS A 259 2.24 7.64 5.74
CA LYS A 259 3.54 7.13 6.22
C LYS A 259 4.70 8.10 5.89
N ILE A 260 4.37 9.28 5.40
CA ILE A 260 5.33 10.34 5.03
C ILE A 260 5.26 11.46 6.05
N SER A 261 4.04 11.96 6.35
CA SER A 261 3.80 12.99 7.36
C SER A 261 3.12 12.42 8.61
N PHE A 262 1.85 12.74 8.83
CA PHE A 262 1.09 12.26 9.98
C PHE A 262 -0.03 11.30 9.55
N PRO A 263 -0.06 10.04 10.03
CA PRO A 263 -1.13 9.09 9.68
C PRO A 263 -2.55 9.60 9.99
N GLY A 264 -2.69 10.35 11.07
CA GLY A 264 -4.00 10.91 11.50
C GLY A 264 -4.37 12.23 10.81
N SER A 265 -3.46 12.84 10.04
CA SER A 265 -3.64 14.17 9.43
C SER A 265 -2.88 14.28 8.11
N GLY A 266 -2.85 13.20 7.33
CA GLY A 266 -2.28 13.17 5.99
C GLY A 266 -3.26 13.68 4.93
N ILE A 267 -2.85 13.56 3.67
CA ILE A 267 -3.71 13.69 2.50
C ILE A 267 -3.60 12.41 1.66
N ALA A 268 -4.72 12.00 1.06
CA ALA A 268 -4.76 10.84 0.16
C ALA A 268 -5.13 11.31 -1.25
N ALA A 269 -4.72 10.53 -2.24
CA ALA A 269 -5.05 10.76 -3.62
C ALA A 269 -5.46 9.47 -4.33
N MET A 270 -6.32 9.62 -5.32
CA MET A 270 -6.58 8.62 -6.34
C MET A 270 -6.18 9.18 -7.70
N ALA A 271 -5.51 8.35 -8.49
CA ALA A 271 -5.29 8.61 -9.90
C ALA A 271 -6.02 7.56 -10.74
N ALA A 272 -6.65 8.01 -11.84
CA ALA A 272 -7.35 7.15 -12.77
C ALA A 272 -7.48 7.84 -14.14
N SER A 273 -8.11 7.17 -15.12
CA SER A 273 -8.47 7.78 -16.40
C SER A 273 -9.49 8.90 -16.23
N ASP A 274 -9.57 9.79 -17.22
CA ASP A 274 -10.54 10.90 -17.24
C ASP A 274 -11.98 10.38 -17.08
N ALA A 275 -12.33 9.29 -17.75
CA ALA A 275 -13.66 8.68 -17.69
C ALA A 275 -13.99 8.15 -16.28
N ASN A 276 -13.05 7.44 -15.65
CA ASN A 276 -13.21 7.01 -14.26
C ASN A 276 -13.33 8.20 -13.29
N LEU A 277 -12.52 9.26 -13.46
CA LEU A 277 -12.58 10.43 -12.59
C LEU A 277 -13.90 11.17 -12.74
N GLU A 278 -14.47 11.28 -13.95
CA GLU A 278 -15.77 11.91 -14.15
C GLU A 278 -16.90 11.09 -13.50
N ASP A 279 -16.85 9.76 -13.62
CA ASP A 279 -17.78 8.86 -12.94
C ASP A 279 -17.72 9.04 -11.40
N ILE A 280 -16.50 9.11 -10.85
CA ILE A 280 -16.28 9.35 -9.41
C ILE A 280 -16.82 10.73 -9.00
N ARG A 281 -16.53 11.80 -9.75
CA ARG A 281 -17.02 13.15 -9.47
C ARG A 281 -18.54 13.21 -9.45
N SER A 282 -19.21 12.46 -10.31
CA SER A 282 -20.67 12.42 -10.39
C SER A 282 -21.35 12.05 -9.08
N THR A 283 -20.75 11.12 -8.33
CA THR A 283 -21.22 10.68 -7.02
C THR A 283 -20.58 11.47 -5.87
N MET A 284 -19.30 11.83 -6.00
CA MET A 284 -18.56 12.54 -4.96
C MET A 284 -19.15 13.94 -4.65
N ARG A 285 -19.69 14.64 -5.66
CA ARG A 285 -20.36 15.94 -5.48
C ARG A 285 -21.61 15.90 -4.58
N VAL A 286 -22.16 14.70 -4.36
CA VAL A 286 -23.25 14.48 -3.40
C VAL A 286 -22.70 14.15 -2.01
N GLN A 287 -21.54 13.52 -1.94
CA GLN A 287 -20.87 13.12 -0.70
C GLN A 287 -20.20 14.33 0.00
N THR A 288 -19.55 15.21 -0.76
CA THR A 288 -18.78 16.36 -0.23
C THR A 288 -18.77 17.53 -1.21
N ILE A 289 -18.57 18.74 -0.69
CA ILE A 289 -18.30 19.93 -1.50
C ILE A 289 -16.79 20.08 -1.79
N GLY A 290 -15.95 19.42 -1.00
CA GLY A 290 -14.51 19.39 -1.11
C GLY A 290 -13.87 18.89 0.18
N HIS A 291 -12.66 18.38 0.06
CA HIS A 291 -11.87 17.90 1.19
C HIS A 291 -11.08 19.05 1.85
N ASP A 292 -10.45 18.78 3.00
CA ASP A 292 -9.73 19.77 3.82
C ASP A 292 -8.56 20.40 3.05
N LYS A 293 -8.84 21.60 2.45
CA LYS A 293 -7.86 22.38 1.69
C LYS A 293 -6.77 23.01 2.56
N VAL A 294 -7.09 23.31 3.82
CA VAL A 294 -6.09 23.85 4.75
C VAL A 294 -5.01 22.79 5.01
N ASN A 295 -5.42 21.54 5.19
CA ASN A 295 -4.46 20.44 5.34
C ASN A 295 -3.67 20.16 4.04
N GLN A 296 -4.31 20.29 2.87
CA GLN A 296 -3.64 20.18 1.58
C GLN A 296 -2.56 21.27 1.45
N LEU A 297 -2.92 22.53 1.69
CA LEU A 297 -2.01 23.66 1.63
C LEU A 297 -0.84 23.52 2.62
N ARG A 298 -1.10 22.98 3.80
CA ARG A 298 -0.07 22.68 4.79
C ARG A 298 0.99 21.71 4.26
N HIS A 299 0.56 20.65 3.58
CA HIS A 299 1.46 19.68 2.96
C HIS A 299 2.28 20.30 1.83
N VAL A 300 1.62 21.04 0.95
CA VAL A 300 2.30 21.74 -0.14
C VAL A 300 3.36 22.69 0.37
N ARG A 301 3.04 23.53 1.35
CA ARG A 301 4.00 24.50 1.91
C ARG A 301 5.16 23.85 2.67
N PHE A 302 4.93 22.70 3.26
CA PHE A 302 5.97 21.97 3.98
C PHE A 302 6.94 21.26 3.04
N PHE A 303 6.43 20.57 2.03
CA PHE A 303 7.27 19.81 1.09
C PHE A 303 7.77 20.65 -0.09
N GLY A 304 7.01 21.67 -0.51
CA GLY A 304 7.26 22.44 -1.72
C GLY A 304 6.90 21.63 -2.98
N ASP A 305 7.70 20.64 -3.28
CA ASP A 305 7.57 19.76 -4.45
C ASP A 305 7.98 18.32 -4.14
N ILE A 306 8.09 17.48 -5.19
CA ILE A 306 8.52 16.08 -5.06
C ILE A 306 9.93 15.95 -4.49
N HIS A 307 10.84 16.90 -4.75
CA HIS A 307 12.18 16.87 -4.19
C HIS A 307 12.13 17.04 -2.68
N GLY A 308 11.26 17.92 -2.15
CA GLY A 308 11.04 18.05 -0.71
C GLY A 308 10.51 16.78 -0.07
N ILE A 309 9.61 16.04 -0.74
CA ILE A 309 9.17 14.72 -0.28
C ILE A 309 10.36 13.74 -0.27
N VAL A 310 11.15 13.67 -1.34
CA VAL A 310 12.30 12.76 -1.43
C VAL A 310 13.32 13.05 -0.33
N GLU A 311 13.69 14.31 -0.12
CA GLU A 311 14.62 14.69 0.95
C GLU A 311 14.07 14.39 2.36
N HIS A 312 12.77 14.52 2.53
CA HIS A 312 12.10 14.13 3.77
C HIS A 312 12.16 12.61 3.98
N MET A 313 11.92 11.83 2.94
CA MET A 313 11.95 10.37 3.01
C MET A 313 13.34 9.79 3.20
N LYS A 314 14.41 10.49 2.77
CA LYS A 314 15.80 10.12 3.15
C LYS A 314 16.00 10.13 4.67
N LYS A 315 15.43 11.11 5.37
CA LYS A 315 15.49 11.17 6.84
C LYS A 315 14.71 10.01 7.48
N HIS A 316 13.58 9.62 6.89
CA HIS A 316 12.86 8.40 7.30
C HIS A 316 13.71 7.15 7.10
N ALA A 317 14.39 7.04 5.96
CA ALA A 317 15.28 5.92 5.64
C ALA A 317 16.44 5.83 6.64
N ASP A 318 17.04 6.95 7.06
CA ASP A 318 18.11 6.97 8.05
C ASP A 318 17.69 6.45 9.42
N ILE A 319 16.41 6.60 9.78
CA ILE A 319 15.83 6.03 11.01
C ILE A 319 15.50 4.53 10.84
N LEU A 320 15.03 4.12 9.66
CA LEU A 320 14.55 2.76 9.44
C LEU A 320 15.67 1.79 9.05
N ARG A 321 16.58 2.19 8.19
CA ARG A 321 17.63 1.34 7.63
C ARG A 321 18.43 0.58 8.69
N PRO A 322 18.94 1.21 9.77
CA PRO A 322 19.68 0.48 10.80
C PRO A 322 18.85 -0.60 11.48
N LYS A 323 17.51 -0.38 11.62
CA LYS A 323 16.60 -1.36 12.22
C LYS A 323 16.43 -2.57 11.30
N PHE A 324 16.26 -2.33 9.99
CA PHE A 324 16.17 -3.39 9.00
C PHE A 324 17.46 -4.21 8.91
N GLU A 325 18.60 -3.53 8.84
CA GLU A 325 19.92 -4.17 8.78
C GLU A 325 20.18 -5.03 10.02
N THR A 326 19.83 -4.53 11.21
CA THR A 326 19.96 -5.31 12.46
C THR A 326 19.10 -6.58 12.41
N VAL A 327 17.85 -6.48 11.96
CA VAL A 327 16.97 -7.67 11.88
C VAL A 327 17.50 -8.67 10.87
N LEU A 328 17.90 -8.22 9.68
CA LEU A 328 18.44 -9.09 8.63
C LEU A 328 19.76 -9.76 9.06
N GLU A 329 20.66 -9.01 9.71
CA GLU A 329 21.90 -9.55 10.26
C GLU A 329 21.63 -10.64 11.32
N VAL A 330 20.68 -10.39 12.23
CA VAL A 330 20.32 -11.37 13.26
C VAL A 330 19.69 -12.61 12.64
N LEU A 331 18.76 -12.45 11.69
CA LEU A 331 18.15 -13.58 10.98
C LEU A 331 19.21 -14.43 10.27
N GLU A 332 20.13 -13.81 9.54
CA GLU A 332 21.20 -14.52 8.85
C GLU A 332 22.15 -15.21 9.82
N ARG A 333 22.55 -14.54 10.90
CA ARG A 333 23.49 -15.09 11.90
C ARG A 333 22.89 -16.25 12.68
N GLU A 334 21.62 -16.12 13.10
CA GLU A 334 20.99 -17.11 14.00
C GLU A 334 20.27 -18.22 13.25
N LEU A 335 19.73 -17.94 12.06
CA LEU A 335 18.88 -18.87 11.32
C LEU A 335 19.46 -19.27 9.95
N GLY A 336 20.45 -18.53 9.44
CA GLY A 336 21.09 -18.80 8.16
C GLY A 336 21.69 -20.22 8.11
N GLY A 337 21.31 -20.99 7.08
CA GLY A 337 21.77 -22.36 6.87
C GLY A 337 21.10 -23.43 7.75
N LEU A 338 20.16 -23.07 8.64
CA LEU A 338 19.39 -24.05 9.42
C LEU A 338 18.23 -24.67 8.62
N GLU A 339 17.85 -24.09 7.52
CA GLU A 339 16.75 -24.52 6.63
C GLU A 339 15.38 -24.64 7.33
N ILE A 340 15.13 -23.75 8.30
CA ILE A 340 13.88 -23.71 9.09
C ILE A 340 12.96 -22.55 8.71
N GLY A 341 13.39 -21.72 7.79
CA GLY A 341 12.63 -20.59 7.27
C GLY A 341 13.41 -19.82 6.22
N SER A 342 12.75 -18.88 5.60
CA SER A 342 13.33 -17.95 4.62
C SER A 342 12.82 -16.53 4.85
N TRP A 343 13.56 -15.55 4.35
CA TRP A 343 13.19 -14.14 4.44
C TRP A 343 13.67 -13.39 3.21
N ILE A 344 13.01 -12.28 2.93
CA ILE A 344 13.39 -11.36 1.87
C ILE A 344 14.08 -10.15 2.51
N ALA A 345 15.19 -9.71 1.92
CA ALA A 345 15.84 -8.44 2.29
C ALA A 345 15.23 -7.30 1.46
N PRO A 346 14.25 -6.54 1.98
CA PRO A 346 13.58 -5.52 1.22
C PRO A 346 14.47 -4.29 1.03
N ARG A 347 14.28 -3.58 -0.09
CA ARG A 347 14.98 -2.32 -0.38
C ARG A 347 14.19 -1.09 0.03
N GLY A 348 12.99 -1.30 0.59
CA GLY A 348 12.07 -0.24 1.01
C GLY A 348 10.87 -0.76 1.78
N GLY A 349 9.94 0.14 2.10
CA GLY A 349 8.73 -0.19 2.83
C GLY A 349 8.93 -0.31 4.34
N TYR A 350 8.08 -1.12 4.98
CA TYR A 350 7.99 -1.23 6.44
C TYR A 350 8.10 -2.66 6.98
N PHE A 351 8.30 -3.66 6.10
CA PHE A 351 8.17 -5.06 6.49
C PHE A 351 9.37 -5.90 6.06
N ILE A 352 9.73 -6.83 6.93
CA ILE A 352 10.55 -7.99 6.59
C ILE A 352 9.64 -9.21 6.76
N SER A 353 9.38 -9.93 5.67
CA SER A 353 8.61 -11.17 5.72
C SER A 353 9.51 -12.33 6.11
N PHE A 354 9.06 -13.12 7.07
CA PHE A 354 9.71 -14.37 7.48
C PHE A 354 8.75 -15.52 7.23
N ASP A 355 9.14 -16.43 6.35
CA ASP A 355 8.39 -17.63 6.01
C ASP A 355 8.96 -18.84 6.76
N ALA A 356 8.21 -19.35 7.74
CA ALA A 356 8.56 -20.54 8.50
C ALA A 356 8.19 -21.81 7.74
N LEU A 357 8.75 -22.95 8.15
CA LEU A 357 8.36 -24.25 7.62
C LEU A 357 6.86 -24.50 7.81
N ASP A 358 6.29 -25.27 6.89
CA ASP A 358 4.89 -25.68 6.94
C ASP A 358 4.56 -26.36 8.29
N GLY A 359 3.42 -25.99 8.87
CA GLY A 359 2.96 -26.47 10.17
C GLY A 359 3.50 -25.70 11.39
N CYS A 360 4.52 -24.86 11.23
CA CYS A 360 5.09 -24.08 12.35
C CYS A 360 4.32 -22.79 12.67
N ARG A 361 3.44 -22.31 11.77
CA ARG A 361 2.73 -21.02 11.88
C ARG A 361 2.03 -20.84 13.22
N ASN A 362 1.25 -21.82 13.66
CA ASN A 362 0.47 -21.71 14.89
C ASN A 362 1.37 -21.66 16.14
N ALA A 363 2.52 -22.34 16.13
CA ALA A 363 3.47 -22.31 17.22
C ALA A 363 4.16 -20.95 17.36
N ILE A 364 4.43 -20.27 16.25
CA ILE A 364 5.07 -18.94 16.22
C ILE A 364 4.08 -17.84 16.66
N VAL A 365 2.83 -17.90 16.17
CA VAL A 365 1.82 -16.88 16.47
C VAL A 365 1.26 -17.01 17.89
N ALA A 366 1.25 -18.22 18.46
CA ALA A 366 0.71 -18.47 19.79
C ALA A 366 1.66 -18.11 20.95
N LYS A 367 2.91 -17.75 20.68
CA LYS A 367 3.94 -17.40 21.66
C LYS A 367 4.29 -15.93 21.63
#